data_ad49ed2b03862f71e91acfe68679ae8b
#
_entry.id   ad49ed2b03862f71e91acfe68679ae8b
#
_cell.length_a   1.000
_cell.length_b   1.000
_cell.length_c   1.000
_cell.angle_alpha   90.00
_cell.angle_beta   90.00
_cell.angle_gamma   90.00
#
_symmetry.space_group_name_H-M   'P 1'
#
loop_
_entity.id
_entity.type
_entity.pdbx_description
1 polymer ?
#
loop_
_entity_poly.entity_id
_entity_poly.type
_entity_poly.pdbx_seq_one_letter_code
_entity_poly.pdbx_strand_id
1 'polypeptide(L)'
;MLSLNTRALDKPEGEVKVERTLENYNIRGRNSAELRAAMNAKGPLNKKLDKRFDARTDWAIDWTYQLDKSLAEKGIYRLSQWTIQLKVKVILPRWENASDGLPFERRQWQVYQARLQLHETGHVKLAERAATALDEAFPTISFFTSREKLEEAIRTRAETILNKHTAFHSDYDRRTRHGKTQGARFP
;
A
#
# COMPACT_ATOMS: atom_id res chain seq x y z
N MET A 1 -49.59 25.00 12.38
CA MET A 1 -48.45 25.05 11.48
C MET A 1 -47.33 24.19 12.06
N LEU A 2 -47.20 22.95 11.57
CA LEU A 2 -46.09 22.06 11.97
C LEU A 2 -44.85 22.46 11.15
N SER A 3 -43.87 23.05 11.83
CA SER A 3 -42.56 23.34 11.25
C SER A 3 -41.86 22.01 10.96
N LEU A 4 -41.76 21.60 9.71
CA LEU A 4 -40.91 20.50 9.29
C LEU A 4 -39.46 20.96 9.44
N ASN A 5 -38.87 20.58 10.56
CA ASN A 5 -37.40 20.67 10.77
C ASN A 5 -36.75 19.68 9.80
N THR A 6 -36.48 20.13 8.57
CA THR A 6 -35.61 19.41 7.62
C THR A 6 -34.17 19.52 8.15
N ARG A 7 -33.84 18.62 9.09
CA ARG A 7 -32.44 18.42 9.47
C ARG A 7 -31.72 18.01 8.20
N ALA A 8 -30.85 18.87 7.68
CA ALA A 8 -29.99 18.50 6.56
C ALA A 8 -29.29 17.20 6.94
N LEU A 9 -29.37 16.20 6.06
CA LEU A 9 -28.66 14.94 6.27
C LEU A 9 -27.18 15.26 6.34
N ASP A 10 -26.54 14.91 7.44
CA ASP A 10 -25.09 15.14 7.62
C ASP A 10 -24.36 14.50 6.45
N LYS A 11 -23.40 15.27 5.89
CA LYS A 11 -22.57 14.77 4.80
C LYS A 11 -21.74 13.59 5.31
N PRO A 12 -21.72 12.46 4.59
CA PRO A 12 -20.88 11.35 4.99
C PRO A 12 -19.40 11.77 5.05
N GLU A 13 -18.67 11.33 6.10
CA GLU A 13 -17.29 11.71 6.34
C GLU A 13 -16.37 10.50 6.37
N GLY A 14 -15.22 10.61 5.70
CA GLY A 14 -14.18 9.59 5.65
C GLY A 14 -12.87 10.04 6.29
N GLU A 15 -12.11 9.07 6.80
CA GLU A 15 -10.76 9.27 7.29
C GLU A 15 -9.83 8.22 6.69
N VAL A 16 -8.65 8.63 6.22
CA VAL A 16 -7.59 7.73 5.78
C VAL A 16 -6.46 7.73 6.80
N LYS A 17 -6.20 6.59 7.42
CA LYS A 17 -5.06 6.36 8.32
C LYS A 17 -3.99 5.56 7.61
N VAL A 18 -2.75 6.05 7.67
CA VAL A 18 -1.61 5.42 7.01
C VAL A 18 -0.55 5.05 8.05
N GLU A 19 -0.30 3.76 8.17
CA GLU A 19 0.79 3.20 8.97
C GLU A 19 1.92 2.76 8.04
N ARG A 20 3.14 3.29 8.25
CA ARG A 20 4.32 2.94 7.45
C ARG A 20 5.38 2.31 8.34
N THR A 21 5.87 1.14 7.93
CA THR A 21 6.94 0.41 8.61
C THR A 21 8.10 0.19 7.64
N LEU A 22 9.33 0.45 8.12
CA LEU A 22 10.55 0.11 7.42
C LEU A 22 11.23 -1.05 8.17
N GLU A 23 11.41 -2.16 7.48
CA GLU A 23 12.21 -3.30 7.95
C GLU A 23 13.52 -3.38 7.18
N ASN A 24 14.57 -3.83 7.85
CA ASN A 24 15.83 -4.14 7.21
C ASN A 24 16.17 -5.63 7.40
N TYR A 25 16.59 -6.28 6.30
CA TYR A 25 17.28 -7.57 6.44
C TYR A 25 18.78 -7.37 6.31
N ASN A 26 19.50 -7.95 7.25
CA ASN A 26 20.93 -7.72 7.41
C ASN A 26 21.75 -8.62 6.48
N ILE A 27 22.65 -8.01 5.72
CA ILE A 27 23.61 -8.69 4.86
C ILE A 27 25.03 -8.32 5.26
N ARG A 28 25.97 -9.22 4.98
CA ARG A 28 27.40 -9.01 5.18
C ARG A 28 28.16 -9.39 3.92
N GLY A 29 29.24 -8.70 3.66
CA GLY A 29 30.13 -8.94 2.53
C GLY A 29 31.25 -7.89 2.51
N ARG A 30 32.35 -8.17 1.84
CA ARG A 30 33.48 -7.26 1.66
C ARG A 30 33.54 -6.62 0.29
N ASN A 31 32.80 -7.18 -0.67
CA ASN A 31 32.73 -6.75 -2.05
C ASN A 31 31.34 -6.97 -2.64
N SER A 32 31.12 -6.45 -3.84
CA SER A 32 29.82 -6.50 -4.53
C SER A 32 29.34 -7.92 -4.76
N ALA A 33 30.21 -8.88 -5.08
CA ALA A 33 29.81 -10.27 -5.32
C ALA A 33 29.30 -10.95 -4.04
N GLU A 34 29.97 -10.75 -2.88
CA GLU A 34 29.52 -11.29 -1.60
C GLU A 34 28.19 -10.65 -1.17
N LEU A 35 28.03 -9.34 -1.35
CA LEU A 35 26.79 -8.64 -1.05
C LEU A 35 25.65 -9.12 -1.95
N ARG A 36 25.89 -9.34 -3.25
CA ARG A 36 24.91 -9.91 -4.18
C ARG A 36 24.48 -11.31 -3.74
N ALA A 37 25.44 -12.17 -3.39
CA ALA A 37 25.15 -13.52 -2.89
C ALA A 37 24.31 -13.46 -1.60
N ALA A 38 24.64 -12.56 -0.68
CA ALA A 38 23.90 -12.38 0.58
C ALA A 38 22.46 -11.88 0.32
N MET A 39 22.24 -10.93 -0.61
CA MET A 39 20.91 -10.49 -1.01
C MET A 39 20.10 -11.61 -1.66
N ASN A 40 20.72 -12.39 -2.54
CA ASN A 40 20.05 -13.54 -3.17
C ASN A 40 19.65 -14.62 -2.15
N ALA A 41 20.39 -14.76 -1.07
CA ALA A 41 20.10 -15.73 0.00
C ALA A 41 19.06 -15.24 1.00
N LYS A 42 19.06 -13.95 1.34
CA LYS A 42 18.30 -13.39 2.48
C LYS A 42 17.18 -12.44 2.09
N GLY A 43 17.15 -11.95 0.86
CA GLY A 43 16.14 -11.01 0.39
C GLY A 43 14.71 -11.53 0.56
N PRO A 44 13.69 -10.66 0.57
CA PRO A 44 12.30 -11.04 0.77
C PRO A 44 11.82 -12.05 -0.29
N LEU A 45 11.28 -13.18 0.17
CA LEU A 45 10.78 -14.25 -0.69
C LEU A 45 9.35 -13.95 -1.16
N ASN A 46 9.15 -13.91 -2.47
CA ASN A 46 7.82 -14.00 -3.05
C ASN A 46 7.44 -15.48 -3.20
N LYS A 47 6.58 -15.96 -2.32
CA LYS A 47 6.15 -17.38 -2.29
C LYS A 47 5.43 -17.84 -3.56
N LYS A 48 4.72 -16.92 -4.25
CA LYS A 48 3.99 -17.26 -5.49
C LYS A 48 4.92 -17.50 -6.68
N LEU A 49 6.05 -16.78 -6.70
CA LEU A 49 7.04 -16.87 -7.78
C LEU A 49 8.24 -17.75 -7.39
N ASP A 50 8.29 -18.23 -6.16
CA ASP A 50 9.44 -18.90 -5.54
C ASP A 50 10.76 -18.16 -5.83
N LYS A 51 10.71 -16.83 -5.68
CA LYS A 51 11.81 -15.96 -6.03
C LYS A 51 12.06 -14.91 -4.93
N ARG A 52 13.35 -14.67 -4.63
CA ARG A 52 13.77 -13.57 -3.76
C ARG A 52 14.03 -12.31 -4.57
N PHE A 53 13.68 -11.18 -3.96
CA PHE A 53 13.92 -9.84 -4.48
C PHE A 53 14.89 -9.10 -3.57
N ASP A 54 15.51 -8.04 -4.09
CA ASP A 54 16.44 -7.22 -3.32
C ASP A 54 15.71 -6.34 -2.30
N ALA A 55 14.49 -5.94 -2.61
CA ALA A 55 13.58 -5.22 -1.72
C ALA A 55 12.13 -5.65 -1.98
N ARG A 56 11.22 -5.24 -1.12
CA ARG A 56 9.79 -5.46 -1.31
C ARG A 56 8.97 -4.44 -0.52
N THR A 57 7.92 -3.97 -1.13
CA THR A 57 6.85 -3.23 -0.45
C THR A 57 5.61 -4.12 -0.35
N ASP A 58 5.20 -4.43 0.88
CA ASP A 58 3.93 -5.06 1.19
C ASP A 58 2.92 -3.98 1.58
N TRP A 59 1.68 -4.13 1.17
CA TRP A 59 0.61 -3.25 1.57
C TRP A 59 -0.69 -4.00 1.80
N ALA A 60 -1.50 -3.49 2.72
CA ALA A 60 -2.84 -3.98 3.01
C ALA A 60 -3.75 -2.80 3.33
N ILE A 61 -5.00 -2.90 2.93
CA ILE A 61 -6.04 -1.93 3.25
C ILE A 61 -7.20 -2.67 3.89
N ASP A 62 -7.58 -2.19 5.07
CA ASP A 62 -8.80 -2.56 5.77
C ASP A 62 -9.70 -1.33 5.88
N TRP A 63 -10.99 -1.52 6.12
CA TRP A 63 -11.92 -0.43 6.37
C TRP A 63 -12.96 -0.80 7.42
N THR A 64 -13.39 0.22 8.14
CA THR A 64 -14.55 0.17 9.01
C THR A 64 -15.52 1.26 8.63
N TYR A 65 -16.80 1.10 8.94
CA TYR A 65 -17.81 2.09 8.62
C TYR A 65 -18.96 2.11 9.65
N GLN A 66 -19.69 3.21 9.65
CA GLN A 66 -20.92 3.38 10.38
C GLN A 66 -22.07 3.72 9.41
N LEU A 67 -23.26 3.30 9.78
CA LEU A 67 -24.47 3.61 9.06
C LEU A 67 -25.19 4.81 9.68
N ASP A 68 -25.92 5.54 8.86
CA ASP A 68 -26.82 6.58 9.32
C ASP A 68 -27.96 5.96 10.15
N LYS A 69 -27.91 6.16 11.47
CA LYS A 69 -28.86 5.55 12.40
C LYS A 69 -30.30 6.01 12.15
N SER A 70 -30.51 7.29 11.85
CA SER A 70 -31.84 7.88 11.65
C SER A 70 -32.53 7.35 10.39
N LEU A 71 -31.76 6.99 9.37
CA LEU A 71 -32.23 6.34 8.17
C LEU A 71 -32.44 4.84 8.37
N ALA A 72 -31.53 4.19 9.10
CA ALA A 72 -31.61 2.74 9.38
C ALA A 72 -32.89 2.38 10.16
N GLU A 73 -33.31 3.21 11.11
CA GLU A 73 -34.58 3.08 11.84
C GLU A 73 -35.82 3.13 10.90
N LYS A 74 -35.66 3.73 9.72
CA LYS A 74 -36.70 3.81 8.67
C LYS A 74 -36.52 2.74 7.59
N GLY A 75 -35.62 1.76 7.78
CA GLY A 75 -35.32 0.72 6.78
C GLY A 75 -34.52 1.21 5.58
N ILE A 76 -33.82 2.35 5.71
CA ILE A 76 -32.96 2.93 4.67
C ILE A 76 -31.51 2.88 5.17
N TYR A 77 -30.64 2.25 4.43
CA TYR A 77 -29.24 2.02 4.81
C TYR A 77 -28.31 2.84 3.94
N ARG A 78 -27.49 3.68 4.57
CA ARG A 78 -26.49 4.55 3.94
C ARG A 78 -25.26 4.66 4.83
N LEU A 79 -24.07 4.80 4.22
CA LEU A 79 -22.86 5.16 4.94
C LEU A 79 -22.98 6.57 5.55
N SER A 80 -22.56 6.70 6.82
CA SER A 80 -22.43 8.01 7.49
C SER A 80 -20.97 8.35 7.75
N GLN A 81 -20.17 7.36 8.16
CA GLN A 81 -18.73 7.53 8.43
C GLN A 81 -17.96 6.29 7.99
N TRP A 82 -16.68 6.46 7.66
CA TRP A 82 -15.76 5.35 7.41
C TRP A 82 -14.33 5.72 7.78
N THR A 83 -13.54 4.71 8.08
CA THR A 83 -12.08 4.81 8.24
C THR A 83 -11.43 3.81 7.32
N ILE A 84 -10.55 4.29 6.43
CA ILE A 84 -9.68 3.46 5.60
C ILE A 84 -8.34 3.36 6.31
N GLN A 85 -7.92 2.12 6.63
CA GLN A 85 -6.65 1.84 7.28
C GLN A 85 -5.66 1.27 6.25
N LEU A 86 -4.69 2.05 5.82
CA LEU A 86 -3.60 1.57 4.98
C LEU A 86 -2.39 1.20 5.84
N LYS A 87 -1.91 -0.04 5.72
CA LYS A 87 -0.64 -0.50 6.27
C LYS A 87 0.34 -0.74 5.15
N VAL A 88 1.51 -0.11 5.22
CA VAL A 88 2.59 -0.29 4.24
C VAL A 88 3.85 -0.69 4.97
N LYS A 89 4.48 -1.77 4.51
CA LYS A 89 5.76 -2.24 5.00
C LYS A 89 6.77 -2.31 3.86
N VAL A 90 7.87 -1.58 4.01
CA VAL A 90 9.00 -1.61 3.08
C VAL A 90 10.13 -2.43 3.68
N ILE A 91 10.66 -3.38 2.92
CA ILE A 91 11.76 -4.26 3.33
C ILE A 91 12.97 -3.96 2.45
N LEU A 92 14.09 -3.54 3.06
CA LEU A 92 15.32 -3.14 2.37
C LEU A 92 16.55 -3.91 2.91
N PRO A 93 17.58 -4.12 2.09
CA PRO A 93 18.85 -4.66 2.57
C PRO A 93 19.62 -3.64 3.41
N ARG A 94 20.29 -4.12 4.47
CA ARG A 94 21.21 -3.31 5.27
C ARG A 94 22.58 -3.99 5.30
N TRP A 95 23.59 -3.33 4.76
CA TRP A 95 24.98 -3.80 4.83
C TRP A 95 25.56 -3.52 6.21
N GLU A 96 25.65 -4.56 7.06
CA GLU A 96 26.07 -4.42 8.47
C GLU A 96 27.55 -4.05 8.65
N ASN A 97 28.42 -4.66 7.84
CA ASN A 97 29.86 -4.45 7.93
C ASN A 97 30.41 -3.56 6.81
N ALA A 98 29.66 -2.48 6.48
CA ALA A 98 30.06 -1.55 5.43
C ALA A 98 31.41 -0.87 5.68
N SER A 99 31.86 -0.75 6.96
CA SER A 99 33.17 -0.25 7.32
C SER A 99 34.30 -1.08 6.74
N ASP A 100 34.09 -2.39 6.56
CA ASP A 100 35.10 -3.35 6.08
C ASP A 100 35.24 -3.33 4.54
N GLY A 101 34.27 -2.70 3.86
CA GLY A 101 34.29 -2.59 2.40
C GLY A 101 35.20 -1.47 1.89
N LEU A 102 35.68 -1.61 0.67
CA LEU A 102 36.48 -0.58 0.01
C LEU A 102 35.65 0.70 -0.20
N PRO A 103 36.26 1.89 -0.25
CA PRO A 103 35.54 3.16 -0.43
C PRO A 103 34.65 3.19 -1.67
N PHE A 104 35.10 2.59 -2.77
CA PHE A 104 34.33 2.54 -4.01
C PHE A 104 33.09 1.61 -3.87
N GLU A 105 33.23 0.46 -3.19
CA GLU A 105 32.14 -0.47 -2.91
C GLU A 105 31.06 0.19 -2.06
N ARG A 106 31.45 0.95 -1.03
CA ARG A 106 30.52 1.72 -0.20
C ARG A 106 29.76 2.75 -1.02
N ARG A 107 30.44 3.46 -1.94
CA ARG A 107 29.79 4.44 -2.82
C ARG A 107 28.79 3.77 -3.77
N GLN A 108 29.16 2.66 -4.39
CA GLN A 108 28.26 1.88 -5.24
C GLN A 108 27.03 1.40 -4.48
N TRP A 109 27.23 0.88 -3.28
CA TRP A 109 26.16 0.47 -2.39
C TRP A 109 25.20 1.62 -2.04
N GLN A 110 25.70 2.78 -1.69
CA GLN A 110 24.89 3.95 -1.36
C GLN A 110 24.02 4.38 -2.56
N VAL A 111 24.60 4.43 -3.75
CA VAL A 111 23.86 4.77 -4.98
C VAL A 111 22.77 3.73 -5.25
N TYR A 112 23.13 2.45 -5.18
CA TYR A 112 22.19 1.36 -5.38
C TYR A 112 21.03 1.40 -4.38
N GLN A 113 21.33 1.53 -3.10
CA GLN A 113 20.34 1.58 -2.03
C GLN A 113 19.38 2.75 -2.20
N ALA A 114 19.88 3.93 -2.55
CA ALA A 114 19.05 5.09 -2.82
C ALA A 114 18.09 4.85 -4.01
N ARG A 115 18.56 4.19 -5.07
CA ARG A 115 17.73 3.85 -6.24
C ARG A 115 16.72 2.76 -5.94
N LEU A 116 17.09 1.78 -5.13
CA LEU A 116 16.17 0.75 -4.65
C LEU A 116 15.07 1.35 -3.79
N GLN A 117 15.41 2.23 -2.85
CA GLN A 117 14.46 2.95 -2.02
C GLN A 117 13.52 3.85 -2.85
N LEU A 118 14.04 4.50 -3.91
CA LEU A 118 13.21 5.28 -4.84
C LEU A 118 12.14 4.40 -5.50
N HIS A 119 12.51 3.18 -5.92
CA HIS A 119 11.58 2.22 -6.50
C HIS A 119 10.49 1.82 -5.49
N GLU A 120 10.88 1.43 -4.28
CA GLU A 120 9.92 1.04 -3.24
C GLU A 120 9.00 2.21 -2.83
N THR A 121 9.52 3.45 -2.82
CA THR A 121 8.70 4.66 -2.61
C THR A 121 7.60 4.80 -3.68
N GLY A 122 7.86 4.35 -4.91
CA GLY A 122 6.85 4.28 -5.96
C GLY A 122 5.69 3.35 -5.60
N HIS A 123 5.98 2.19 -5.04
CA HIS A 123 4.96 1.26 -4.54
C HIS A 123 4.17 1.85 -3.36
N VAL A 124 4.84 2.53 -2.41
CA VAL A 124 4.17 3.23 -1.31
C VAL A 124 3.14 4.23 -1.84
N LYS A 125 3.53 5.07 -2.82
CA LYS A 125 2.63 6.05 -3.44
C LYS A 125 1.44 5.40 -4.17
N LEU A 126 1.65 4.24 -4.78
CA LEU A 126 0.55 3.48 -5.42
C LEU A 126 -0.44 2.94 -4.38
N ALA A 127 0.04 2.46 -3.23
CA ALA A 127 -0.81 2.01 -2.12
C ALA A 127 -1.60 3.17 -1.50
N GLU A 128 -0.98 4.34 -1.32
CA GLU A 128 -1.64 5.55 -0.85
C GLU A 128 -2.76 6.00 -1.81
N ARG A 129 -2.52 5.94 -3.12
CA ARG A 129 -3.55 6.20 -4.14
C ARG A 129 -4.72 5.21 -4.06
N ALA A 130 -4.47 3.95 -3.69
CA ALA A 130 -5.54 2.98 -3.48
C ALA A 130 -6.44 3.36 -2.30
N ALA A 131 -5.84 3.79 -1.18
CA ALA A 131 -6.58 4.26 -0.01
C ALA A 131 -7.41 5.52 -0.32
N THR A 132 -6.81 6.50 -1.02
CA THR A 132 -7.53 7.70 -1.47
C THR A 132 -8.69 7.34 -2.40
N ALA A 133 -8.49 6.41 -3.34
CA ALA A 133 -9.56 6.00 -4.27
C ALA A 133 -10.73 5.31 -3.56
N LEU A 134 -10.49 4.59 -2.47
CA LEU A 134 -11.54 4.03 -1.62
C LEU A 134 -12.31 5.14 -0.88
N ASP A 135 -11.58 6.09 -0.29
CA ASP A 135 -12.16 7.23 0.41
C ASP A 135 -13.07 8.08 -0.50
N GLU A 136 -12.61 8.34 -1.72
CA GLU A 136 -13.39 9.05 -2.74
C GLU A 136 -14.60 8.25 -3.25
N ALA A 137 -14.51 6.92 -3.25
CA ALA A 137 -15.57 6.06 -3.77
C ALA A 137 -16.70 5.79 -2.77
N PHE A 138 -16.41 5.71 -1.47
CA PHE A 138 -17.41 5.34 -0.46
C PHE A 138 -18.59 6.33 -0.39
N PRO A 139 -18.41 7.66 -0.43
CA PRO A 139 -19.54 8.59 -0.41
C PRO A 139 -20.41 8.51 -1.67
N THR A 140 -19.95 7.87 -2.75
CA THR A 140 -20.74 7.69 -3.98
C THR A 140 -21.65 6.47 -3.93
N ILE A 141 -21.53 5.61 -2.90
CA ILE A 141 -22.38 4.45 -2.72
C ILE A 141 -23.79 4.93 -2.31
N SER A 142 -24.77 4.54 -3.13
CA SER A 142 -26.17 4.91 -2.90
C SER A 142 -26.73 4.31 -1.61
N PHE A 143 -27.89 4.78 -1.19
CA PHE A 143 -28.67 4.13 -0.13
C PHE A 143 -29.36 2.87 -0.65
N PHE A 144 -29.67 1.95 0.27
CA PHE A 144 -30.35 0.69 0.02
C PHE A 144 -31.48 0.47 1.02
N THR A 145 -32.46 -0.35 0.65
CA THR A 145 -33.53 -0.81 1.55
C THR A 145 -33.19 -2.11 2.29
N SER A 146 -31.99 -2.62 2.11
CA SER A 146 -31.44 -3.78 2.82
C SER A 146 -29.99 -3.50 3.22
N ARG A 147 -29.64 -3.85 4.45
CA ARG A 147 -28.30 -3.72 4.98
C ARG A 147 -27.32 -4.61 4.22
N GLU A 148 -27.70 -5.83 3.92
CA GLU A 148 -26.89 -6.83 3.19
C GLU A 148 -26.52 -6.33 1.79
N LYS A 149 -27.47 -5.66 1.10
CA LYS A 149 -27.21 -5.06 -0.22
C LYS A 149 -26.22 -3.91 -0.15
N LEU A 150 -26.30 -3.08 0.89
CA LEU A 150 -25.33 -2.02 1.11
C LEU A 150 -23.93 -2.59 1.39
N GLU A 151 -23.84 -3.60 2.27
CA GLU A 151 -22.57 -4.26 2.60
C GLU A 151 -21.94 -4.95 1.38
N GLU A 152 -22.75 -5.56 0.55
CA GLU A 152 -22.30 -6.14 -0.73
C GLU A 152 -21.80 -5.05 -1.69
N ALA A 153 -22.51 -3.92 -1.81
CA ALA A 153 -22.11 -2.79 -2.66
C ALA A 153 -20.76 -2.19 -2.18
N ILE A 154 -20.55 -2.05 -0.87
CA ILE A 154 -19.29 -1.59 -0.28
C ILE A 154 -18.17 -2.55 -0.65
N ARG A 155 -18.36 -3.85 -0.40
CA ARG A 155 -17.37 -4.89 -0.70
C ARG A 155 -17.02 -4.91 -2.18
N THR A 156 -17.99 -4.96 -3.06
CA THR A 156 -17.79 -5.01 -4.52
C THR A 156 -17.04 -3.77 -5.01
N ARG A 157 -17.39 -2.58 -4.50
CA ARG A 157 -16.70 -1.34 -4.84
C ARG A 157 -15.26 -1.38 -4.39
N ALA A 158 -15.00 -1.81 -3.15
CA ALA A 158 -13.66 -1.92 -2.60
C ALA A 158 -12.81 -2.94 -3.38
N GLU A 159 -13.30 -4.13 -3.62
CA GLU A 159 -12.61 -5.18 -4.40
C GLU A 159 -12.23 -4.69 -5.81
N THR A 160 -13.15 -4.00 -6.49
CA THR A 160 -12.90 -3.43 -7.82
C THR A 160 -11.73 -2.45 -7.79
N ILE A 161 -11.70 -1.55 -6.80
CA ILE A 161 -10.63 -0.56 -6.65
C ILE A 161 -9.31 -1.26 -6.29
N LEU A 162 -9.31 -2.17 -5.32
CA LEU A 162 -8.11 -2.87 -4.88
C LEU A 162 -7.50 -3.73 -5.99
N ASN A 163 -8.31 -4.43 -6.77
CA ASN A 163 -7.86 -5.21 -7.93
C ASN A 163 -7.19 -4.33 -8.99
N LYS A 164 -7.79 -3.16 -9.28
CA LYS A 164 -7.21 -2.18 -10.19
C LYS A 164 -5.84 -1.68 -9.70
N HIS A 165 -5.74 -1.35 -8.41
CA HIS A 165 -4.49 -0.87 -7.82
C HIS A 165 -3.43 -1.95 -7.71
N THR A 166 -3.79 -3.20 -7.45
CA THR A 166 -2.88 -4.35 -7.54
C THR A 166 -2.28 -4.48 -8.94
N ALA A 167 -3.10 -4.29 -9.98
CA ALA A 167 -2.61 -4.28 -11.36
C ALA A 167 -1.63 -3.13 -11.62
N PHE A 168 -1.82 -1.94 -11.01
CA PHE A 168 -0.87 -0.82 -11.13
C PHE A 168 0.48 -1.13 -10.51
N HIS A 169 0.55 -1.87 -9.38
CA HIS A 169 1.81 -2.32 -8.81
C HIS A 169 2.57 -3.26 -9.76
N SER A 170 1.86 -4.22 -10.34
CA SER A 170 2.45 -5.14 -11.32
C SER A 170 2.93 -4.42 -12.59
N ASP A 171 2.17 -3.44 -13.07
CA ASP A 171 2.55 -2.62 -14.23
C ASP A 171 3.77 -1.73 -13.93
N TYR A 172 3.83 -1.17 -12.73
CA TYR A 172 4.98 -0.37 -12.29
C TYR A 172 6.25 -1.22 -12.26
N ASP A 173 6.20 -2.42 -11.68
CA ASP A 173 7.31 -3.37 -11.69
C ASP A 173 7.75 -3.74 -13.10
N ARG A 174 6.80 -4.04 -13.97
CA ARG A 174 7.09 -4.38 -15.37
C ARG A 174 7.77 -3.23 -16.10
N ARG A 175 7.24 -1.99 -15.99
CA ARG A 175 7.80 -0.81 -16.68
C ARG A 175 9.16 -0.41 -16.14
N THR A 176 9.35 -0.53 -14.82
CA THR A 176 10.63 -0.19 -14.19
C THR A 176 11.63 -1.35 -14.21
N ARG A 177 11.21 -2.53 -14.65
CA ARG A 177 11.99 -3.78 -14.54
C ARG A 177 12.48 -4.00 -13.11
N HIS A 178 11.55 -3.88 -12.13
CA HIS A 178 11.85 -3.92 -10.70
C HIS A 178 12.94 -2.91 -10.32
N GLY A 179 12.76 -1.65 -10.67
CA GLY A 179 13.67 -0.55 -10.35
C GLY A 179 14.91 -0.43 -11.24
N LYS A 180 15.22 -1.40 -12.11
CA LYS A 180 16.43 -1.37 -12.96
C LYS A 180 16.49 -0.19 -13.90
N THR A 181 15.34 0.27 -14.44
CA THR A 181 15.30 1.45 -15.31
C THR A 181 15.43 2.76 -14.52
N GLN A 182 15.26 2.69 -13.20
CA GLN A 182 15.44 3.80 -12.25
C GLN A 182 16.87 3.82 -11.65
N GLY A 183 17.74 2.91 -12.10
CA GLY A 183 19.12 2.80 -11.66
C GLY A 183 19.35 1.86 -10.46
N ALA A 184 18.34 1.12 -9.99
CA ALA A 184 18.50 0.07 -8.97
C ALA A 184 19.19 -1.16 -9.59
N ARG A 185 20.48 -1.01 -9.90
CA ARG A 185 21.35 -2.06 -10.44
C ARG A 185 22.55 -2.19 -9.50
N PHE A 186 22.70 -3.36 -8.93
CA PHE A 186 23.89 -3.71 -8.14
C PHE A 186 24.66 -4.80 -8.87
N PRO A 187 25.98 -4.69 -8.92
CA PRO A 187 26.86 -5.64 -9.62
C PRO A 187 26.65 -7.08 -9.16
#